data_48e5af25ab0390b860d8a79c6b6fc322
#
_entry.id   48e5af25ab0390b860d8a79c6b6fc322
#
_cell.length_a   1.000
_cell.length_b   1.000
_cell.length_c   1.000
_cell.angle_alpha   90.00
_cell.angle_beta   90.00
_cell.angle_gamma   90.00
#
_symmetry.space_group_name_H-M   'P 1'
#
loop_
_entity.id
_entity.type
_entity.pdbx_description
1 polymer ?
#
loop_
_entity_poly.entity_id
_entity_poly.type
_entity_poly.pdbx_seq_one_letter_code
_entity_poly.pdbx_strand_id
1 'polypeptide(L)'
;LTVRPPYTLEDMAKDALGVLDALEVDRAHIVGVSMGGMVAQRVAIAAPQRVLSLTSIMSSSGARGLPEARRDVLRVLLKRPASSEPQAVVDHYVRLFKAIGSPAYPVPESDMRERILRGVERSFHPVGTLRQMVAIISDSSRAEQLARIKSPTLVLHGRADPLVPFAHGEDTAKRITGARLVGFDGMGHDLPPEPVALML
;
A
#
# COMPACT_ATOMS: atom_id res chain seq x y z
N LEU A 1 -24.71 -8.73 4.25
CA LEU A 1 -23.74 -9.82 4.43
C LEU A 1 -22.43 -9.18 4.88
N THR A 2 -22.10 -9.27 6.17
CA THR A 2 -20.77 -8.93 6.70
C THR A 2 -19.81 -10.05 6.32
N VAL A 3 -18.98 -9.78 5.33
CA VAL A 3 -17.90 -10.71 4.95
C VAL A 3 -16.85 -10.65 6.05
N ARG A 4 -16.68 -11.75 6.78
CA ARG A 4 -15.66 -11.85 7.82
C ARG A 4 -14.32 -12.19 7.15
N PRO A 5 -13.28 -11.35 7.28
CA PRO A 5 -11.98 -11.67 6.70
C PRO A 5 -11.36 -12.87 7.43
N PRO A 6 -10.62 -13.73 6.74
CA PRO A 6 -9.89 -14.83 7.37
C PRO A 6 -8.75 -14.35 8.28
N TYR A 7 -8.24 -13.15 8.06
CA TYR A 7 -7.29 -12.40 8.87
C TYR A 7 -7.48 -10.88 8.61
N THR A 8 -7.02 -10.06 9.53
CA THR A 8 -7.17 -8.61 9.52
C THR A 8 -5.84 -7.90 9.26
N LEU A 9 -5.87 -6.57 9.02
CA LEU A 9 -4.64 -5.77 9.00
C LEU A 9 -3.97 -5.72 10.39
N GLU A 10 -4.73 -5.90 11.47
CA GLU A 10 -4.18 -6.03 12.82
C GLU A 10 -3.40 -7.33 13.00
N ASP A 11 -3.87 -8.44 12.43
CA ASP A 11 -3.13 -9.70 12.45
C ASP A 11 -1.84 -9.60 11.64
N MET A 12 -1.87 -8.97 10.47
CA MET A 12 -0.67 -8.70 9.69
C MET A 12 0.33 -7.79 10.43
N ALA A 13 -0.16 -6.83 11.23
CA ALA A 13 0.71 -6.02 12.07
C ALA A 13 1.36 -6.82 13.20
N LYS A 14 0.65 -7.79 13.79
CA LYS A 14 1.23 -8.75 14.76
C LYS A 14 2.29 -9.62 14.12
N ASP A 15 2.05 -10.10 12.88
CA ASP A 15 3.06 -10.87 12.13
C ASP A 15 4.34 -10.04 11.92
N ALA A 16 4.21 -8.76 11.54
CA ALA A 16 5.36 -7.86 11.39
C ALA A 16 6.11 -7.65 12.71
N LEU A 17 5.40 -7.50 13.83
CA LEU A 17 6.02 -7.45 15.17
C LEU A 17 6.70 -8.77 15.54
N GLY A 18 6.07 -9.91 15.22
CA GLY A 18 6.66 -11.23 15.43
C GLY A 18 7.96 -11.43 14.65
N VAL A 19 8.10 -10.84 13.47
CA VAL A 19 9.38 -10.85 12.73
C VAL A 19 10.44 -10.05 13.48
N LEU A 20 10.11 -8.87 14.02
CA LEU A 20 11.06 -8.10 14.84
C LEU A 20 11.49 -8.88 16.09
N ASP A 21 10.55 -9.58 16.73
CA ASP A 21 10.84 -10.40 17.90
C ASP A 21 11.76 -11.58 17.56
N ALA A 22 11.49 -12.28 16.45
CA ALA A 22 12.30 -13.39 15.98
C ALA A 22 13.73 -12.99 15.58
N LEU A 23 13.91 -11.72 15.19
CA LEU A 23 15.21 -11.14 14.84
C LEU A 23 15.88 -10.40 16.02
N GLU A 24 15.28 -10.45 17.21
CA GLU A 24 15.75 -9.74 18.41
C GLU A 24 15.93 -8.22 18.19
N VAL A 25 15.07 -7.62 17.35
CA VAL A 25 15.07 -6.18 17.03
C VAL A 25 14.08 -5.47 17.95
N ASP A 26 14.56 -4.73 18.93
CA ASP A 26 13.70 -4.01 19.88
C ASP A 26 12.89 -2.89 19.23
N ARG A 27 13.50 -2.11 18.34
CA ARG A 27 12.87 -0.95 17.68
C ARG A 27 13.32 -0.83 16.23
N ALA A 28 12.42 -0.39 15.38
CA ALA A 28 12.71 -0.24 13.96
C ALA A 28 12.06 1.02 13.36
N HIS A 29 12.62 1.50 12.26
CA HIS A 29 11.94 2.39 11.33
C HIS A 29 10.96 1.55 10.51
N ILE A 30 9.68 1.91 10.54
CA ILE A 30 8.64 1.16 9.84
C ILE A 30 8.26 1.89 8.56
N VAL A 31 8.47 1.23 7.44
CA VAL A 31 8.13 1.76 6.11
C VAL A 31 7.10 0.84 5.46
N GLY A 32 6.01 1.42 4.97
CA GLY A 32 4.97 0.66 4.31
C GLY A 32 4.44 1.34 3.05
N VAL A 33 4.25 0.54 2.00
CA VAL A 33 3.76 0.98 0.69
C VAL A 33 2.34 0.46 0.47
N SER A 34 1.40 1.30 0.06
CA SER A 34 0.01 0.95 -0.24
C SER A 34 -0.63 0.22 0.96
N MET A 35 -1.10 -1.03 0.80
CA MET A 35 -1.58 -1.86 1.91
C MET A 35 -0.53 -2.01 3.02
N GLY A 36 0.75 -2.13 2.68
CA GLY A 36 1.84 -2.16 3.66
C GLY A 36 1.90 -0.90 4.51
N GLY A 37 1.51 0.27 3.99
CA GLY A 37 1.37 1.50 4.77
C GLY A 37 0.22 1.42 5.77
N MET A 38 -0.88 0.75 5.42
CA MET A 38 -1.99 0.50 6.35
C MET A 38 -1.55 -0.44 7.49
N VAL A 39 -0.79 -1.49 7.17
CA VAL A 39 -0.19 -2.40 8.16
C VAL A 39 0.80 -1.65 9.05
N ALA A 40 1.68 -0.82 8.47
CA ALA A 40 2.64 0.01 9.19
C ALA A 40 1.96 0.97 10.20
N GLN A 41 0.84 1.57 9.81
CA GLN A 41 0.00 2.36 10.71
C GLN A 41 -0.54 1.52 11.87
N ARG A 42 -1.01 0.28 11.61
CA ARG A 42 -1.47 -0.66 12.65
C ARG A 42 -0.34 -1.07 13.59
N VAL A 43 0.88 -1.30 13.09
CA VAL A 43 2.08 -1.54 13.92
C VAL A 43 2.33 -0.36 14.85
N ALA A 44 2.32 0.88 14.33
CA ALA A 44 2.57 2.07 15.11
C ALA A 44 1.48 2.36 16.16
N ILE A 45 0.23 1.96 15.90
CA ILE A 45 -0.88 2.04 16.86
C ILE A 45 -0.75 0.99 17.95
N ALA A 46 -0.43 -0.25 17.58
CA ALA A 46 -0.40 -1.39 18.50
C ALA A 46 0.83 -1.39 19.41
N ALA A 47 1.99 -0.98 18.89
CA ALA A 47 3.27 -1.05 19.60
C ALA A 47 4.12 0.22 19.40
N PRO A 48 3.64 1.41 19.86
CA PRO A 48 4.32 2.68 19.62
C PRO A 48 5.76 2.71 20.14
N GLN A 49 6.06 1.95 21.21
CA GLN A 49 7.41 1.82 21.79
C GLN A 49 8.39 1.07 20.87
N ARG A 50 7.88 0.28 19.90
CA ARG A 50 8.70 -0.49 18.95
C ARG A 50 9.04 0.31 17.68
N VAL A 51 8.45 1.52 17.49
CA VAL A 51 8.54 2.30 16.26
C VAL A 51 9.42 3.53 16.45
N LEU A 52 10.55 3.58 15.76
CA LEU A 52 11.45 4.74 15.72
C LEU A 52 10.88 5.86 14.85
N SER A 53 10.37 5.51 13.68
CA SER A 53 9.62 6.40 12.78
C SER A 53 8.67 5.58 11.90
N LEU A 54 7.63 6.25 11.39
CA LEU A 54 6.68 5.68 10.43
C LEU A 54 6.81 6.40 9.09
N THR A 55 6.99 5.65 8.01
CA THR A 55 6.86 6.17 6.64
C THR A 55 5.72 5.45 5.92
N SER A 56 4.67 6.19 5.57
CA SER A 56 3.49 5.69 4.87
C SER A 56 3.49 6.19 3.43
N ILE A 57 3.66 5.29 2.46
CA ILE A 57 3.82 5.63 1.04
C ILE A 57 2.57 5.21 0.27
N MET A 58 1.97 6.12 -0.53
CA MET A 58 0.78 5.91 -1.37
C MET A 58 -0.31 5.05 -0.70
N SER A 59 -0.60 5.35 0.56
CA SER A 59 -1.50 4.58 1.41
C SER A 59 -2.72 5.40 1.84
N SER A 60 -3.57 4.81 2.67
CA SER A 60 -4.82 5.42 3.13
C SER A 60 -4.93 5.35 4.65
N SER A 61 -5.59 6.33 5.24
CA SER A 61 -6.05 6.29 6.64
C SER A 61 -7.17 5.26 6.87
N GLY A 62 -7.91 4.91 5.81
CA GLY A 62 -9.12 4.10 5.90
C GLY A 62 -10.36 4.88 6.35
N ALA A 63 -10.32 6.21 6.34
CA ALA A 63 -11.47 7.05 6.68
C ALA A 63 -12.59 6.89 5.65
N ARG A 64 -13.84 6.97 6.13
CA ARG A 64 -15.02 6.99 5.26
C ARG A 64 -15.12 8.30 4.51
N GLY A 65 -15.67 8.26 3.29
CA GLY A 65 -15.92 9.45 2.48
C GLY A 65 -14.70 10.00 1.74
N LEU A 66 -13.56 9.31 1.78
CA LEU A 66 -12.44 9.63 0.92
C LEU A 66 -12.74 9.28 -0.54
N PRO A 67 -12.13 9.96 -1.53
CA PRO A 67 -12.37 9.69 -2.94
C PRO A 67 -12.05 8.24 -3.31
N GLU A 68 -12.89 7.63 -4.10
CA GLU A 68 -12.66 6.27 -4.61
C GLU A 68 -11.59 6.27 -5.73
N ALA A 69 -11.03 5.09 -5.98
CA ALA A 69 -10.17 4.87 -7.15
C ALA A 69 -10.92 5.22 -8.46
N ARG A 70 -10.18 5.64 -9.47
CA ARG A 70 -10.75 5.90 -10.80
C ARG A 70 -11.48 4.67 -11.32
N ARG A 71 -12.65 4.88 -11.95
CA ARG A 71 -13.52 3.78 -12.44
C ARG A 71 -12.86 2.87 -13.47
N ASP A 72 -12.00 3.41 -14.32
CA ASP A 72 -11.23 2.60 -15.29
C ASP A 72 -10.19 1.71 -14.59
N VAL A 73 -9.52 2.23 -13.56
CA VAL A 73 -8.59 1.46 -12.72
C VAL A 73 -9.33 0.34 -11.97
N LEU A 74 -10.48 0.62 -11.37
CA LEU A 74 -11.30 -0.40 -10.70
C LEU A 74 -11.73 -1.51 -11.65
N ARG A 75 -12.08 -1.18 -12.91
CA ARG A 75 -12.42 -2.19 -13.92
C ARG A 75 -11.25 -3.12 -14.24
N VAL A 76 -10.03 -2.60 -14.28
CA VAL A 76 -8.83 -3.42 -14.51
C VAL A 76 -8.48 -4.24 -13.26
N LEU A 77 -8.52 -3.63 -12.09
CA LEU A 77 -8.21 -4.26 -10.81
C LEU A 77 -9.12 -5.46 -10.51
N LEU A 78 -10.42 -5.35 -10.83
CA LEU A 78 -11.41 -6.39 -10.56
C LEU A 78 -11.49 -7.47 -11.65
N LYS A 79 -10.81 -7.28 -12.78
CA LYS A 79 -10.70 -8.33 -13.80
C LYS A 79 -9.77 -9.44 -13.32
N ARG A 80 -10.02 -10.63 -13.84
CA ARG A 80 -9.11 -11.77 -13.66
C ARG A 80 -8.21 -11.92 -14.90
N PRO A 81 -7.03 -12.52 -14.75
CA PRO A 81 -6.28 -13.01 -15.92
C PRO A 81 -7.15 -13.91 -16.79
N ALA A 82 -6.86 -13.95 -18.10
CA ALA A 82 -7.61 -14.78 -19.06
C ALA A 82 -7.47 -16.28 -18.77
N SER A 83 -6.33 -16.68 -18.20
CA SER A 83 -6.05 -18.03 -17.72
C SER A 83 -5.02 -17.99 -16.59
N SER A 84 -4.69 -19.15 -16.02
CA SER A 84 -3.62 -19.30 -15.02
C SER A 84 -2.22 -19.43 -15.66
N GLU A 85 -2.12 -19.43 -16.97
CA GLU A 85 -0.84 -19.46 -17.68
C GLU A 85 0.00 -18.22 -17.34
N PRO A 86 1.32 -18.38 -17.09
CA PRO A 86 2.18 -17.28 -16.66
C PRO A 86 2.08 -16.04 -17.56
N GLN A 87 2.03 -16.24 -18.89
CA GLN A 87 1.94 -15.14 -19.85
C GLN A 87 0.63 -14.38 -19.74
N ALA A 88 -0.51 -15.06 -19.56
CA ALA A 88 -1.81 -14.42 -19.39
C ALA A 88 -1.88 -13.62 -18.07
N VAL A 89 -1.23 -14.13 -17.03
CA VAL A 89 -1.08 -13.43 -15.74
C VAL A 89 -0.21 -12.20 -15.91
N VAL A 90 0.94 -12.30 -16.57
CA VAL A 90 1.83 -11.17 -16.87
C VAL A 90 1.08 -10.09 -17.66
N ASP A 91 0.36 -10.46 -18.72
CA ASP A 91 -0.41 -9.52 -19.54
C ASP A 91 -1.50 -8.79 -18.74
N HIS A 92 -2.12 -9.49 -17.79
CA HIS A 92 -3.10 -8.87 -16.88
C HIS A 92 -2.44 -7.82 -15.97
N TYR A 93 -1.33 -8.16 -15.33
CA TYR A 93 -0.63 -7.24 -14.43
C TYR A 93 0.04 -6.08 -15.17
N VAL A 94 0.53 -6.28 -16.39
CA VAL A 94 1.02 -5.18 -17.24
C VAL A 94 -0.09 -4.14 -17.48
N ARG A 95 -1.31 -4.60 -17.82
CA ARG A 95 -2.46 -3.69 -17.98
C ARG A 95 -2.79 -2.95 -16.69
N LEU A 96 -2.74 -3.64 -15.55
CA LEU A 96 -2.98 -3.03 -14.23
C LEU A 96 -1.92 -1.98 -13.91
N PHE A 97 -0.64 -2.33 -14.00
CA PHE A 97 0.46 -1.40 -13.68
C PHE A 97 0.52 -0.20 -14.62
N LYS A 98 0.18 -0.37 -15.91
CA LYS A 98 -0.01 0.77 -16.82
C LYS A 98 -1.16 1.67 -16.42
N ALA A 99 -2.27 1.10 -15.91
CA ALA A 99 -3.43 1.88 -15.49
C ALA A 99 -3.20 2.69 -14.21
N ILE A 100 -2.32 2.21 -13.32
CA ILE A 100 -2.04 2.86 -12.02
C ILE A 100 -0.70 3.59 -11.98
N GLY A 101 0.18 3.38 -12.97
CA GLY A 101 1.55 3.89 -13.00
C GLY A 101 1.65 5.41 -13.13
N SER A 102 2.85 5.89 -12.96
CA SER A 102 3.22 7.31 -12.97
C SER A 102 3.21 7.88 -14.39
N PRO A 103 2.35 8.85 -14.71
CA PRO A 103 2.33 9.43 -16.05
C PRO A 103 3.60 10.22 -16.39
N ALA A 104 4.27 10.82 -15.40
CA ALA A 104 5.52 11.56 -15.64
C ALA A 104 6.77 10.66 -15.66
N TYR A 105 6.67 9.41 -15.18
CA TYR A 105 7.80 8.49 -15.02
C TYR A 105 7.48 7.13 -15.65
N PRO A 106 7.31 7.06 -16.98
CA PRO A 106 6.90 5.82 -17.62
C PRO A 106 7.99 4.75 -17.53
N VAL A 107 7.59 3.55 -17.12
CA VAL A 107 8.47 2.38 -17.09
C VAL A 107 8.37 1.64 -18.42
N PRO A 108 9.50 1.26 -19.07
CA PRO A 108 9.47 0.42 -20.26
C PRO A 108 8.68 -0.88 -20.04
N GLU A 109 7.85 -1.27 -21.01
CA GLU A 109 7.02 -2.46 -20.87
C GLU A 109 7.85 -3.73 -20.68
N SER A 110 9.02 -3.82 -21.33
CA SER A 110 9.97 -4.94 -21.17
C SER A 110 10.35 -5.14 -19.70
N ASP A 111 10.74 -4.07 -19.02
CA ASP A 111 11.20 -4.10 -17.63
C ASP A 111 10.05 -4.42 -16.66
N MET A 112 8.88 -3.89 -16.97
CA MET A 112 7.66 -4.19 -16.23
C MET A 112 7.31 -5.69 -16.35
N ARG A 113 7.33 -6.25 -17.57
CA ARG A 113 7.07 -7.67 -17.84
C ARG A 113 8.05 -8.57 -17.10
N GLU A 114 9.32 -8.26 -17.15
CA GLU A 114 10.35 -9.04 -16.48
C GLU A 114 10.15 -9.06 -14.95
N ARG A 115 9.88 -7.90 -14.35
CA ARG A 115 9.58 -7.82 -12.90
C ARG A 115 8.34 -8.60 -12.51
N ILE A 116 7.27 -8.50 -13.30
CA ILE A 116 6.02 -9.23 -13.04
C ILE A 116 6.26 -10.73 -13.17
N LEU A 117 6.93 -11.18 -14.24
CA LEU A 117 7.21 -12.60 -14.47
C LEU A 117 8.00 -13.21 -13.30
N ARG A 118 9.07 -12.55 -12.86
CA ARG A 118 9.84 -12.99 -11.66
C ARG A 118 8.96 -13.11 -10.41
N GLY A 119 8.00 -12.19 -10.25
CA GLY A 119 7.03 -12.24 -9.14
C GLY A 119 6.08 -13.42 -9.25
N VAL A 120 5.55 -13.67 -10.43
CA VAL A 120 4.63 -14.79 -10.73
C VAL A 120 5.33 -16.14 -10.53
N GLU A 121 6.54 -16.30 -11.05
CA GLU A 121 7.34 -17.51 -10.90
C GLU A 121 7.68 -17.82 -9.44
N ARG A 122 7.98 -16.76 -8.66
CA ARG A 122 8.28 -16.93 -7.23
C ARG A 122 7.05 -17.32 -6.42
N SER A 123 5.90 -16.72 -6.67
CA SER A 123 4.68 -16.99 -5.91
C SER A 123 3.47 -16.30 -6.54
N PHE A 124 2.50 -17.08 -7.00
CA PHE A 124 1.25 -16.58 -7.55
C PHE A 124 0.06 -17.18 -6.79
N HIS A 125 -0.56 -16.38 -5.91
CA HIS A 125 -1.68 -16.79 -5.07
C HIS A 125 -2.88 -15.82 -5.18
N PRO A 126 -3.69 -15.91 -6.24
CA PRO A 126 -4.80 -14.98 -6.48
C PRO A 126 -5.85 -14.97 -5.36
N VAL A 127 -6.06 -16.10 -4.69
CA VAL A 127 -6.96 -16.17 -3.51
C VAL A 127 -6.39 -15.36 -2.35
N GLY A 128 -5.06 -15.29 -2.19
CA GLY A 128 -4.39 -14.46 -1.21
C GLY A 128 -4.70 -12.98 -1.42
N THR A 129 -4.63 -12.52 -2.67
CA THR A 129 -4.98 -11.13 -3.04
C THR A 129 -6.41 -10.77 -2.65
N LEU A 130 -7.38 -11.67 -2.93
CA LEU A 130 -8.77 -11.44 -2.52
C LEU A 130 -8.94 -11.36 -1.00
N ARG A 131 -8.25 -12.21 -0.24
CA ARG A 131 -8.27 -12.17 1.23
C ARG A 131 -7.71 -10.85 1.77
N GLN A 132 -6.62 -10.35 1.18
CA GLN A 132 -6.03 -9.05 1.52
C GLN A 132 -6.99 -7.90 1.22
N MET A 133 -7.68 -7.91 0.08
CA MET A 133 -8.71 -6.90 -0.23
C MET A 133 -9.84 -6.90 0.80
N VAL A 134 -10.31 -8.08 1.23
CA VAL A 134 -11.33 -8.18 2.28
C VAL A 134 -10.79 -7.64 3.61
N ALA A 135 -9.54 -7.90 3.96
CA ALA A 135 -8.90 -7.37 5.16
C ALA A 135 -8.83 -5.83 5.13
N ILE A 136 -8.50 -5.22 3.98
CA ILE A 136 -8.50 -3.76 3.79
C ILE A 136 -9.90 -3.18 3.99
N ILE A 137 -10.92 -3.75 3.32
CA ILE A 137 -12.29 -3.24 3.37
C ILE A 137 -12.90 -3.36 4.77
N SER A 138 -12.56 -4.39 5.52
CA SER A 138 -13.05 -4.63 6.89
C SER A 138 -12.38 -3.75 7.94
N ASP A 139 -11.27 -3.08 7.62
CA ASP A 139 -10.48 -2.26 8.56
C ASP A 139 -11.06 -0.84 8.69
N SER A 140 -12.22 -0.73 9.32
CA SER A 140 -13.00 0.51 9.40
C SER A 140 -12.65 1.43 10.57
N SER A 141 -11.83 0.98 11.54
CA SER A 141 -11.55 1.72 12.78
C SER A 141 -10.19 2.41 12.82
N ARG A 142 -9.32 2.19 11.82
CA ARG A 142 -7.94 2.69 11.85
C ARG A 142 -7.86 4.21 11.84
N ALA A 143 -8.67 4.87 11.01
CA ALA A 143 -8.64 6.32 10.85
C ALA A 143 -8.80 7.07 12.19
N GLU A 144 -9.66 6.58 13.08
CA GLU A 144 -9.90 7.19 14.39
C GLU A 144 -8.73 6.97 15.36
N GLN A 145 -7.95 5.92 15.13
CA GLN A 145 -6.83 5.53 15.98
C GLN A 145 -5.50 6.19 15.57
N LEU A 146 -5.41 6.81 14.39
CA LEU A 146 -4.16 7.41 13.89
C LEU A 146 -3.62 8.50 14.81
N ALA A 147 -4.45 9.23 15.54
CA ALA A 147 -4.03 10.21 16.53
C ALA A 147 -3.22 9.60 17.71
N ARG A 148 -3.25 8.27 17.87
CA ARG A 148 -2.46 7.55 18.89
C ARG A 148 -0.99 7.34 18.48
N ILE A 149 -0.67 7.53 17.20
CA ILE A 149 0.71 7.40 16.69
C ILE A 149 1.53 8.57 17.24
N LYS A 150 2.64 8.26 17.89
CA LYS A 150 3.55 9.22 18.54
C LYS A 150 4.91 9.32 17.87
N SER A 151 5.27 8.33 17.05
CA SER A 151 6.54 8.33 16.32
C SER A 151 6.57 9.42 15.24
N PRO A 152 7.73 10.01 14.95
CA PRO A 152 7.90 10.89 13.79
C PRO A 152 7.34 10.20 12.53
N THR A 153 6.46 10.89 11.82
CA THR A 153 5.74 10.28 10.70
C THR A 153 5.94 11.08 9.41
N LEU A 154 6.28 10.36 8.35
CA LEU A 154 6.37 10.87 6.99
C LEU A 154 5.32 10.18 6.12
N VAL A 155 4.50 10.97 5.43
CA VAL A 155 3.53 10.50 4.44
C VAL A 155 4.03 10.92 3.06
N LEU A 156 4.24 9.96 2.18
CA LEU A 156 4.69 10.16 0.80
C LEU A 156 3.58 9.72 -0.15
N HIS A 157 3.22 10.55 -1.13
CA HIS A 157 2.10 10.22 -2.00
C HIS A 157 2.23 10.85 -3.40
N GLY A 158 1.91 10.09 -4.43
CA GLY A 158 1.84 10.60 -5.79
C GLY A 158 0.58 11.46 -5.99
N ARG A 159 0.73 12.66 -6.55
CA ARG A 159 -0.41 13.54 -6.85
C ARG A 159 -1.26 13.04 -8.00
N ALA A 160 -0.72 12.19 -8.87
CA ALA A 160 -1.41 11.58 -9.99
C ALA A 160 -1.87 10.13 -9.70
N ASP A 161 -1.88 9.70 -8.43
CA ASP A 161 -2.29 8.35 -8.03
C ASP A 161 -3.78 8.11 -8.36
N PRO A 162 -4.10 7.20 -9.30
CA PRO A 162 -5.48 6.95 -9.70
C PRO A 162 -6.15 5.81 -8.92
N LEU A 163 -5.35 5.04 -8.13
CA LEU A 163 -5.84 3.91 -7.32
C LEU A 163 -6.15 4.36 -5.89
N VAL A 164 -5.22 5.07 -5.28
CA VAL A 164 -5.40 5.69 -3.96
C VAL A 164 -5.21 7.19 -4.13
N PRO A 165 -6.27 7.98 -4.39
CA PRO A 165 -6.14 9.41 -4.65
C PRO A 165 -5.37 10.18 -3.58
N PHE A 166 -4.65 11.23 -3.96
CA PHE A 166 -3.77 12.02 -3.10
C PHE A 166 -4.42 12.47 -1.76
N ALA A 167 -5.74 12.71 -1.79
CA ALA A 167 -6.53 13.06 -0.60
C ALA A 167 -6.43 12.02 0.54
N HIS A 168 -6.10 10.76 0.25
CA HIS A 168 -5.84 9.74 1.28
C HIS A 168 -4.55 10.00 2.06
N GLY A 169 -3.51 10.49 1.37
CA GLY A 169 -2.27 10.93 1.99
C GLY A 169 -2.49 12.17 2.85
N GLU A 170 -3.25 13.14 2.34
CA GLU A 170 -3.61 14.36 3.09
C GLU A 170 -4.39 14.03 4.36
N ASP A 171 -5.40 13.16 4.28
CA ASP A 171 -6.19 12.73 5.44
C ASP A 171 -5.32 11.96 6.46
N THR A 172 -4.43 11.09 5.98
CA THR A 172 -3.49 10.36 6.84
C THR A 172 -2.58 11.34 7.61
N ALA A 173 -1.96 12.28 6.92
CA ALA A 173 -1.08 13.27 7.53
C ALA A 173 -1.83 14.19 8.53
N LYS A 174 -3.04 14.58 8.18
CA LYS A 174 -3.89 15.41 9.06
C LYS A 174 -4.26 14.72 10.38
N ARG A 175 -4.43 13.38 10.36
CA ARG A 175 -4.83 12.61 11.55
C ARG A 175 -3.68 12.26 12.48
N ILE A 176 -2.44 12.30 12.01
CA ILE A 176 -1.26 11.98 12.82
C ILE A 176 -0.58 13.28 13.23
N THR A 177 -0.58 13.56 14.51
CA THR A 177 0.02 14.81 15.04
C THR A 177 1.51 14.90 14.68
N GLY A 178 1.90 15.99 14.05
CA GLY A 178 3.29 16.24 13.64
C GLY A 178 3.73 15.48 12.38
N ALA A 179 2.83 14.80 11.69
CA ALA A 179 3.17 14.14 10.42
C ALA A 179 3.50 15.17 9.34
N ARG A 180 4.51 14.83 8.52
CA ARG A 180 4.88 15.56 7.30
C ARG A 180 4.30 14.86 6.08
N LEU A 181 3.67 15.63 5.18
CA LEU A 181 3.23 15.14 3.87
C LEU A 181 4.16 15.67 2.78
N VAL A 182 4.63 14.78 1.92
CA VAL A 182 5.33 15.13 0.68
C VAL A 182 4.57 14.53 -0.51
N GLY A 183 4.13 15.39 -1.41
CA GLY A 183 3.46 15.01 -2.65
C GLY A 183 4.42 15.07 -3.82
N PHE A 184 4.39 14.06 -4.68
CA PHE A 184 5.22 13.98 -5.90
C PHE A 184 4.37 14.22 -7.14
N ASP A 185 4.68 15.27 -7.88
CA ASP A 185 3.97 15.61 -9.11
C ASP A 185 4.23 14.54 -10.19
N GLY A 186 3.15 14.15 -10.88
CA GLY A 186 3.22 13.13 -11.92
C GLY A 186 3.50 11.70 -11.48
N MET A 187 3.67 11.45 -10.18
CA MET A 187 3.76 10.10 -9.63
C MET A 187 2.37 9.49 -9.45
N GLY A 188 2.20 8.26 -9.91
CA GLY A 188 1.01 7.42 -9.77
C GLY A 188 1.08 6.50 -8.55
N HIS A 189 0.50 5.29 -8.71
CA HIS A 189 0.53 4.24 -7.68
C HIS A 189 1.66 3.23 -7.95
N ASP A 190 2.86 3.71 -8.11
CA ASP A 190 4.09 2.94 -8.30
C ASP A 190 5.29 3.68 -7.68
N LEU A 191 6.47 3.08 -7.75
CA LEU A 191 7.70 3.62 -7.17
C LEU A 191 8.74 3.82 -8.31
N PRO A 192 8.60 4.89 -9.10
CA PRO A 192 9.59 5.19 -10.14
C PRO A 192 10.93 5.62 -9.51
N PRO A 193 12.08 5.35 -10.20
CA PRO A 193 13.42 5.58 -9.64
C PRO A 193 13.67 7.01 -9.17
N GLU A 194 13.23 8.02 -9.93
CA GLU A 194 13.48 9.43 -9.64
C GLU A 194 12.80 9.89 -8.34
N PRO A 195 11.48 9.71 -8.15
CA PRO A 195 10.86 9.97 -6.86
C PRO A 195 11.45 9.15 -5.72
N VAL A 196 11.78 7.87 -5.94
CA VAL A 196 12.39 7.01 -4.91
C VAL A 196 13.73 7.57 -4.45
N ALA A 197 14.57 8.06 -5.36
CA ALA A 197 15.85 8.69 -5.01
C ALA A 197 15.68 9.93 -4.11
N LEU A 198 14.53 10.62 -4.19
CA LEU A 198 14.19 11.75 -3.31
C LEU A 198 13.59 11.32 -1.97
N MET A 199 13.18 10.06 -1.83
CA MET A 199 12.62 9.49 -0.61
C MET A 199 13.70 8.95 0.33
N LEU A 200 14.89 8.66 -0.20
CA LEU A 200 16.04 8.11 0.52
C LEU A 200 16.98 9.23 0.99
#